data_8dbd550efe09898f67f0617e60313cf0
#
_entry.id   8dbd550efe09898f67f0617e60313cf0
#
_cell.length_a   1.000
_cell.length_b   1.000
_cell.length_c   1.000
_cell.angle_alpha   90.00
_cell.angle_beta   90.00
_cell.angle_gamma   90.00
#
_symmetry.space_group_name_H-M   'P 1'
#
loop_
_entity.id
_entity.type
_entity.pdbx_description
1 polymer ?
#
loop_
_entity_poly.entity_id
_entity_poly.type
_entity_poly.pdbx_seq_one_letter_code
_entity_poly.pdbx_strand_id
1 'polypeptide(L)'
;DPIPSVVRASVKSVFNFDSVGLMNIISDMNQEQFAGEPVIYGGAINQGRVNFKVELERVKKKMEAGATFFMTQPVFSDEDIDRLRQIKEQTGARILCGIMPFVSLRNATFMKNEMTGINVTDEILSRYRADMSKEEGEETGIQIAREIIAKTTDFVDGYYFSFPFNRVHMLKKIIGKNNQ
;
A
#
# COMPACT_ATOMS: atom_id res chain seq x y z
N ASP A 1 8.26 -2.15 -11.63
CA ASP A 1 7.99 -3.35 -10.83
C ASP A 1 9.07 -4.40 -11.08
N PRO A 2 9.44 -5.22 -10.09
CA PRO A 2 10.41 -6.29 -10.30
C PRO A 2 9.84 -7.34 -11.27
N ILE A 3 10.71 -7.89 -12.11
CA ILE A 3 10.33 -8.98 -13.03
C ILE A 3 9.91 -10.19 -12.20
N PRO A 4 8.73 -10.79 -12.44
CA PRO A 4 8.29 -12.00 -11.75
C PRO A 4 9.33 -13.12 -11.88
N SER A 5 9.52 -13.90 -10.81
CA SER A 5 10.53 -14.96 -10.77
C SER A 5 10.39 -15.98 -11.89
N VAL A 6 9.15 -16.31 -12.27
CA VAL A 6 8.80 -17.28 -13.31
C VAL A 6 9.36 -16.91 -14.69
N VAL A 7 9.44 -15.62 -15.01
CA VAL A 7 9.91 -15.15 -16.33
C VAL A 7 11.27 -14.46 -16.29
N ARG A 8 11.92 -14.39 -15.14
CA ARG A 8 13.19 -13.68 -14.94
C ARG A 8 14.34 -14.20 -15.82
N ALA A 9 14.32 -15.48 -16.18
CA ALA A 9 15.33 -16.07 -17.03
C ALA A 9 15.17 -15.72 -18.53
N SER A 10 13.95 -15.37 -18.95
CA SER A 10 13.59 -15.12 -20.36
C SER A 10 13.34 -13.66 -20.69
N VAL A 11 13.24 -12.78 -19.69
CA VAL A 11 12.93 -11.36 -19.87
C VAL A 11 14.02 -10.49 -19.24
N LYS A 12 14.53 -9.52 -20.00
CA LYS A 12 15.42 -8.49 -19.49
C LYS A 12 14.63 -7.22 -19.20
N SER A 13 14.96 -6.57 -18.08
CA SER A 13 14.46 -5.24 -17.81
C SER A 13 14.99 -4.25 -18.84
N VAL A 14 14.11 -3.41 -19.38
CA VAL A 14 14.45 -2.34 -20.32
C VAL A 14 14.42 -0.96 -19.65
N PHE A 15 14.36 -0.91 -18.32
CA PHE A 15 14.31 0.35 -17.59
C PHE A 15 15.69 1.00 -17.55
N ASN A 16 15.79 2.22 -18.06
CA ASN A 16 17.02 3.04 -17.98
C ASN A 16 17.13 3.77 -16.63
N PHE A 17 15.99 3.99 -15.95
CA PHE A 17 15.92 4.70 -14.68
C PHE A 17 15.14 3.88 -13.65
N ASP A 18 15.55 3.98 -12.40
CA ASP A 18 14.73 3.57 -11.28
C ASP A 18 13.73 4.69 -10.92
N SER A 19 12.92 4.47 -9.88
CA SER A 19 11.90 5.45 -9.47
C SER A 19 12.49 6.79 -9.03
N VAL A 20 13.66 6.81 -8.43
CA VAL A 20 14.34 8.05 -8.01
C VAL A 20 14.87 8.80 -9.23
N GLY A 21 15.51 8.08 -10.17
CA GLY A 21 15.97 8.69 -11.42
C GLY A 21 14.84 9.31 -12.23
N LEU A 22 13.67 8.64 -12.31
CA LEU A 22 12.49 9.21 -12.97
C LEU A 22 11.98 10.45 -12.23
N MET A 23 11.94 10.43 -10.90
CA MET A 23 11.52 11.58 -10.08
C MET A 23 12.44 12.79 -10.28
N ASN A 24 13.75 12.58 -10.37
CA ASN A 24 14.69 13.66 -10.67
C ASN A 24 14.41 14.30 -12.03
N ILE A 25 14.16 13.50 -13.07
CA ILE A 25 13.79 14.02 -14.40
C ILE A 25 12.53 14.87 -14.32
N ILE A 26 11.48 14.40 -13.61
CA ILE A 26 10.25 15.17 -13.44
C ILE A 26 10.52 16.46 -12.67
N SER A 27 11.39 16.42 -11.66
CA SER A 27 11.79 17.60 -10.90
C SER A 27 12.47 18.66 -11.79
N ASP A 28 13.39 18.22 -12.66
CA ASP A 28 14.06 19.12 -13.62
C ASP A 28 13.05 19.71 -14.61
N MET A 29 12.17 18.88 -15.17
CA MET A 29 11.10 19.34 -16.06
C MET A 29 10.14 20.32 -15.38
N ASN A 30 9.87 20.16 -14.09
CA ASN A 30 9.06 21.10 -13.32
C ASN A 30 9.72 22.48 -13.17
N GLN A 31 11.06 22.53 -13.18
CA GLN A 31 11.79 23.81 -13.13
C GLN A 31 11.84 24.52 -14.50
N GLU A 32 11.78 23.77 -15.59
CA GLU A 32 11.90 24.26 -16.95
C GLU A 32 10.57 24.30 -17.68
N GLN A 33 10.13 23.12 -18.18
CA GLN A 33 8.99 23.02 -19.12
C GLN A 33 7.64 23.18 -18.41
N PHE A 34 7.54 22.81 -17.13
CA PHE A 34 6.31 22.86 -16.37
C PHE A 34 6.34 23.90 -15.24
N ALA A 35 7.24 24.89 -15.31
CA ALA A 35 7.40 25.91 -14.26
C ALA A 35 6.11 26.66 -13.93
N GLY A 36 5.21 26.84 -14.90
CA GLY A 36 3.91 27.49 -14.67
C GLY A 36 2.85 26.59 -14.02
N GLU A 37 2.97 25.26 -14.20
CA GLU A 37 2.03 24.27 -13.67
C GLU A 37 2.79 22.95 -13.37
N PRO A 38 3.51 22.90 -12.24
CA PRO A 38 4.33 21.75 -11.90
C PRO A 38 3.53 20.46 -11.71
N VAL A 39 4.06 19.36 -12.24
CA VAL A 39 3.49 18.02 -12.02
C VAL A 39 3.71 17.60 -10.57
N ILE A 40 2.63 17.24 -9.88
CA ILE A 40 2.66 16.65 -8.55
C ILE A 40 2.79 15.13 -8.67
N TYR A 41 3.76 14.54 -7.97
CA TYR A 41 3.97 13.10 -7.99
C TYR A 41 4.27 12.53 -6.61
N GLY A 42 3.96 11.25 -6.47
CA GLY A 42 4.18 10.48 -5.24
C GLY A 42 5.06 9.26 -5.47
N GLY A 43 5.43 8.62 -4.38
CA GLY A 43 6.20 7.38 -4.37
C GLY A 43 5.42 6.22 -3.75
N ALA A 44 5.94 5.00 -3.94
CA ALA A 44 5.47 3.82 -3.22
C ALA A 44 6.36 3.56 -1.99
N ILE A 45 5.73 3.12 -0.89
CA ILE A 45 6.37 2.54 0.29
C ILE A 45 6.06 1.03 0.30
N ASN A 46 7.10 0.22 0.47
CA ASN A 46 6.98 -1.20 0.75
C ASN A 46 7.38 -1.47 2.20
N GLN A 47 6.44 -1.29 3.13
CA GLN A 47 6.66 -1.49 4.55
C GLN A 47 6.98 -2.96 4.90
N GLY A 48 6.51 -3.92 4.09
CA GLY A 48 6.80 -5.34 4.24
C GLY A 48 8.20 -5.78 3.77
N ARG A 49 9.05 -4.84 3.32
CA ARG A 49 10.39 -5.18 2.83
C ARG A 49 11.24 -5.79 3.94
N VAL A 50 11.95 -6.90 3.64
CA VAL A 50 12.83 -7.61 4.59
C VAL A 50 13.86 -6.67 5.22
N ASN A 51 14.54 -5.85 4.42
CA ASN A 51 15.45 -4.83 4.94
C ASN A 51 14.74 -3.48 5.05
N PHE A 52 14.13 -3.24 6.19
CA PHE A 52 13.39 -2.01 6.47
C PHE A 52 14.24 -0.73 6.41
N LYS A 53 15.51 -0.79 6.87
CA LYS A 53 16.41 0.38 6.80
C LYS A 53 16.63 0.85 5.36
N VAL A 54 16.74 -0.09 4.42
CA VAL A 54 16.84 0.24 2.99
C VAL A 54 15.56 0.92 2.49
N GLU A 55 14.39 0.47 2.94
CA GLU A 55 13.14 1.12 2.54
C GLU A 55 13.02 2.54 3.09
N LEU A 56 13.39 2.75 4.35
CA LEU A 56 13.42 4.08 4.97
C LEU A 56 14.33 5.05 4.19
N GLU A 57 15.54 4.62 3.83
CA GLU A 57 16.44 5.45 3.01
C GLU A 57 15.91 5.69 1.60
N ARG A 58 15.17 4.74 1.03
CA ARG A 58 14.49 4.95 -0.27
C ARG A 58 13.39 5.99 -0.18
N VAL A 59 12.64 6.02 0.91
CA VAL A 59 11.62 7.07 1.14
C VAL A 59 12.29 8.44 1.19
N LYS A 60 13.37 8.60 1.96
CA LYS A 60 14.12 9.86 2.03
C LYS A 60 14.60 10.32 0.65
N LYS A 61 15.26 9.42 -0.11
CA LYS A 61 15.74 9.73 -1.47
C LYS A 61 14.61 10.15 -2.42
N LYS A 62 13.44 9.53 -2.33
CA LYS A 62 12.27 9.91 -3.13
C LYS A 62 11.73 11.28 -2.73
N MET A 63 11.76 11.63 -1.43
CA MET A 63 11.39 12.97 -0.95
C MET A 63 12.38 14.03 -1.46
N GLU A 64 13.68 13.76 -1.38
CA GLU A 64 14.74 14.61 -1.94
C GLU A 64 14.57 14.82 -3.45
N ALA A 65 14.12 13.77 -4.15
CA ALA A 65 13.80 13.83 -5.57
C ALA A 65 12.42 14.44 -5.88
N GLY A 66 11.73 15.05 -4.90
CA GLY A 66 10.51 15.84 -5.08
C GLY A 66 9.18 15.08 -4.88
N ALA A 67 9.18 13.82 -4.44
CA ALA A 67 7.94 13.13 -4.11
C ALA A 67 7.21 13.81 -2.95
N THR A 68 5.93 14.14 -3.13
CA THR A 68 5.14 14.91 -2.16
C THR A 68 4.22 14.07 -1.29
N PHE A 69 3.95 12.83 -1.68
CA PHE A 69 3.15 11.86 -0.93
C PHE A 69 3.58 10.42 -1.27
N PHE A 70 3.14 9.49 -0.45
CA PHE A 70 3.49 8.08 -0.61
C PHE A 70 2.26 7.18 -0.46
N MET A 71 2.14 6.19 -1.34
CA MET A 71 1.16 5.11 -1.22
C MET A 71 1.87 3.86 -0.67
N THR A 72 1.32 3.28 0.39
CA THR A 72 1.89 2.06 0.99
C THR A 72 1.49 0.81 0.21
N GLN A 73 2.12 -0.34 0.48
CA GLN A 73 1.45 -1.61 0.20
C GLN A 73 0.23 -1.77 1.13
N PRO A 74 -0.79 -2.58 0.77
CA PRO A 74 -1.89 -2.88 1.68
C PRO A 74 -1.39 -3.40 3.02
N VAL A 75 -1.99 -2.90 4.11
CA VAL A 75 -1.57 -3.17 5.48
C VAL A 75 -2.43 -4.26 6.11
N PHE A 76 -1.79 -5.24 6.77
CA PHE A 76 -2.46 -6.35 7.43
C PHE A 76 -1.85 -6.76 8.77
N SER A 77 -0.72 -6.18 9.17
CA SER A 77 -0.01 -6.57 10.39
C SER A 77 0.33 -5.37 11.25
N ASP A 78 0.45 -5.60 12.55
CA ASP A 78 0.92 -4.56 13.48
C ASP A 78 2.39 -4.18 13.19
N GLU A 79 3.21 -5.12 12.71
CA GLU A 79 4.57 -4.82 12.25
C GLU A 79 4.59 -3.81 11.10
N ASP A 80 3.69 -3.96 10.10
CA ASP A 80 3.57 -3.00 9.00
C ASP A 80 3.14 -1.62 9.51
N ILE A 81 2.21 -1.57 10.46
CA ILE A 81 1.75 -0.33 11.10
C ILE A 81 2.89 0.37 11.84
N ASP A 82 3.64 -0.37 12.65
CA ASP A 82 4.79 0.17 13.39
C ASP A 82 5.87 0.71 12.46
N ARG A 83 6.15 0.01 11.36
CA ARG A 83 7.11 0.45 10.34
C ARG A 83 6.64 1.73 9.63
N LEU A 84 5.36 1.85 9.31
CA LEU A 84 4.79 3.07 8.73
C LEU A 84 4.86 4.25 9.71
N ARG A 85 4.59 4.01 10.99
CA ARG A 85 4.75 5.01 12.06
C ARG A 85 6.21 5.49 12.15
N GLN A 86 7.17 4.57 12.13
CA GLN A 86 8.60 4.91 12.12
C GLN A 86 8.98 5.74 10.88
N ILE A 87 8.47 5.40 9.69
CA ILE A 87 8.70 6.21 8.49
C ILE A 87 8.14 7.61 8.69
N LYS A 88 6.91 7.75 9.17
CA LYS A 88 6.28 9.05 9.43
C LYS A 88 7.09 9.89 10.39
N GLU A 89 7.50 9.32 11.53
CA GLU A 89 8.26 10.00 12.57
C GLU A 89 9.65 10.45 12.09
N GLN A 90 10.35 9.61 11.32
CA GLN A 90 11.72 9.87 10.90
C GLN A 90 11.82 10.75 9.64
N THR A 91 10.76 10.85 8.84
CA THR A 91 10.81 11.54 7.55
C THR A 91 9.79 12.66 7.40
N GLY A 92 8.71 12.66 8.17
CA GLY A 92 7.57 13.55 7.97
C GLY A 92 6.77 13.26 6.68
N ALA A 93 7.02 12.12 6.00
CA ALA A 93 6.37 11.76 4.74
C ALA A 93 4.84 11.82 4.86
N ARG A 94 4.17 12.31 3.81
CA ARG A 94 2.72 12.22 3.69
C ARG A 94 2.35 10.81 3.22
N ILE A 95 1.62 10.07 4.06
CA ILE A 95 1.32 8.66 3.85
C ILE A 95 -0.16 8.45 3.53
N LEU A 96 -0.44 7.87 2.37
CA LEU A 96 -1.74 7.31 2.01
C LEU A 96 -1.68 5.80 2.29
N CYS A 97 -2.34 5.37 3.35
CA CYS A 97 -2.35 3.98 3.80
C CYS A 97 -3.26 3.12 2.93
N GLY A 98 -2.75 2.00 2.44
CA GLY A 98 -3.48 1.07 1.58
C GLY A 98 -4.40 0.15 2.37
N ILE A 99 -5.69 0.17 2.05
CA ILE A 99 -6.72 -0.70 2.61
C ILE A 99 -7.24 -1.63 1.52
N MET A 100 -7.12 -2.93 1.75
CA MET A 100 -7.56 -3.97 0.81
C MET A 100 -8.37 -5.04 1.57
N PRO A 101 -9.69 -4.88 1.72
CA PRO A 101 -10.51 -5.86 2.39
C PRO A 101 -10.62 -7.15 1.56
N PHE A 102 -10.30 -8.29 2.13
CA PHE A 102 -10.56 -9.59 1.52
C PHE A 102 -12.04 -9.95 1.68
N VAL A 103 -12.50 -10.89 0.85
CA VAL A 103 -13.92 -11.26 0.79
C VAL A 103 -14.14 -12.76 0.97
N SER A 104 -13.06 -13.53 1.13
CA SER A 104 -13.10 -14.97 1.40
C SER A 104 -11.73 -15.49 1.79
N LEU A 105 -11.69 -16.68 2.40
CA LEU A 105 -10.44 -17.39 2.68
C LEU A 105 -9.60 -17.61 1.41
N ARG A 106 -10.24 -18.01 0.30
CA ARG A 106 -9.55 -18.20 -0.98
C ARG A 106 -8.87 -16.94 -1.47
N ASN A 107 -9.55 -15.79 -1.36
CA ASN A 107 -8.98 -14.50 -1.77
C ASN A 107 -7.80 -14.10 -0.87
N ALA A 108 -7.94 -14.24 0.45
CA ALA A 108 -6.88 -13.93 1.40
C ALA A 108 -5.65 -14.86 1.22
N THR A 109 -5.88 -16.16 1.03
CA THR A 109 -4.81 -17.15 0.76
C THR A 109 -4.08 -16.86 -0.55
N PHE A 110 -4.81 -16.52 -1.62
CA PHE A 110 -4.21 -16.12 -2.89
C PHE A 110 -3.29 -14.91 -2.72
N MET A 111 -3.76 -13.87 -2.03
CA MET A 111 -2.96 -12.66 -1.79
C MET A 111 -1.70 -12.96 -0.97
N LYS A 112 -1.80 -13.84 0.04
CA LYS A 112 -0.64 -14.27 0.83
C LYS A 112 0.43 -14.97 -0.01
N ASN A 113 0.02 -15.87 -0.89
CA ASN A 113 0.94 -16.77 -1.58
C ASN A 113 1.48 -16.20 -2.90
N GLU A 114 0.66 -15.42 -3.62
CA GLU A 114 0.97 -15.00 -5.00
C GLU A 114 1.41 -13.53 -5.10
N MET A 115 1.06 -12.69 -4.12
CA MET A 115 1.33 -11.26 -4.23
C MET A 115 2.54 -10.85 -3.41
N THR A 116 3.64 -10.60 -4.11
CA THR A 116 4.91 -10.17 -3.50
C THR A 116 4.76 -8.77 -2.88
N GLY A 117 5.23 -8.61 -1.65
CA GLY A 117 5.23 -7.30 -0.96
C GLY A 117 3.97 -7.03 -0.15
N ILE A 118 2.99 -7.94 -0.15
CA ILE A 118 1.81 -7.89 0.73
C ILE A 118 1.99 -8.91 1.84
N ASN A 119 2.02 -8.45 3.08
CA ASN A 119 2.26 -9.30 4.25
C ASN A 119 0.93 -9.71 4.92
N VAL A 120 0.27 -10.73 4.37
CA VAL A 120 -0.94 -11.31 4.98
C VAL A 120 -0.56 -12.31 6.05
N THR A 121 -0.87 -12.01 7.31
CA THR A 121 -0.54 -12.86 8.47
C THR A 121 -1.48 -14.06 8.59
N ASP A 122 -1.03 -15.10 9.33
CA ASP A 122 -1.90 -16.24 9.66
C ASP A 122 -3.08 -15.82 10.56
N GLU A 123 -2.90 -14.79 11.37
CA GLU A 123 -3.98 -14.19 12.16
C GLU A 123 -5.11 -13.68 11.26
N ILE A 124 -4.79 -12.93 10.21
CA ILE A 124 -5.78 -12.46 9.22
C ILE A 124 -6.45 -13.65 8.52
N LEU A 125 -5.68 -14.66 8.10
CA LEU A 125 -6.26 -15.85 7.48
C LEU A 125 -7.22 -16.60 8.40
N SER A 126 -6.89 -16.72 9.69
CA SER A 126 -7.72 -17.44 10.69
C SER A 126 -9.10 -16.81 10.91
N ARG A 127 -9.28 -15.56 10.52
CA ARG A 127 -10.58 -14.86 10.60
C ARG A 127 -11.55 -15.31 9.49
N TYR A 128 -11.05 -16.03 8.49
CA TYR A 128 -11.87 -16.56 7.39
C TYR A 128 -12.01 -18.07 7.49
N ARG A 129 -13.22 -18.57 7.40
CA ARG A 129 -13.52 -20.01 7.31
C ARG A 129 -13.93 -20.38 5.89
N ALA A 130 -13.72 -21.61 5.50
CA ALA A 130 -14.03 -22.10 4.16
C ALA A 130 -15.56 -22.17 3.88
N ASP A 131 -16.37 -22.29 4.93
CA ASP A 131 -17.83 -22.41 4.91
C ASP A 131 -18.58 -21.09 5.02
N MET A 132 -17.88 -19.95 5.10
CA MET A 132 -18.50 -18.62 5.14
C MET A 132 -19.31 -18.33 3.88
N SER A 133 -20.47 -17.71 4.07
CA SER A 133 -21.22 -17.06 2.98
C SER A 133 -20.44 -15.89 2.39
N LYS A 134 -20.87 -15.39 1.24
CA LYS A 134 -20.27 -14.19 0.64
C LYS A 134 -20.39 -12.98 1.55
N GLU A 135 -21.53 -12.83 2.19
CA GLU A 135 -21.87 -11.74 3.09
C GLU A 135 -20.98 -11.78 4.34
N GLU A 136 -20.80 -12.95 4.94
CA GLU A 136 -19.90 -13.14 6.09
C GLU A 136 -18.45 -12.84 5.74
N GLY A 137 -17.98 -13.29 4.57
CA GLY A 137 -16.62 -13.00 4.10
C GLY A 137 -16.39 -11.50 3.85
N GLU A 138 -17.36 -10.80 3.26
CA GLU A 138 -17.30 -9.35 3.08
C GLU A 138 -17.31 -8.60 4.42
N GLU A 139 -18.18 -8.99 5.34
CA GLU A 139 -18.27 -8.35 6.66
C GLU A 139 -16.96 -8.54 7.46
N THR A 140 -16.35 -9.72 7.39
CA THR A 140 -15.04 -9.98 7.98
C THR A 140 -13.98 -9.02 7.40
N GLY A 141 -13.94 -8.84 6.07
CA GLY A 141 -13.02 -7.91 5.42
C GLY A 141 -13.25 -6.45 5.79
N ILE A 142 -14.52 -6.05 5.92
CA ILE A 142 -14.89 -4.71 6.37
C ILE A 142 -14.41 -4.47 7.80
N GLN A 143 -14.59 -5.45 8.69
CA GLN A 143 -14.17 -5.36 10.08
C GLN A 143 -12.63 -5.22 10.18
N ILE A 144 -11.87 -6.04 9.45
CA ILE A 144 -10.41 -5.95 9.39
C ILE A 144 -9.98 -4.56 8.89
N ALA A 145 -10.61 -4.06 7.82
CA ALA A 145 -10.31 -2.73 7.29
C ALA A 145 -10.55 -1.62 8.31
N ARG A 146 -11.64 -1.69 9.07
CA ARG A 146 -11.95 -0.72 10.14
C ARG A 146 -10.92 -0.77 11.27
N GLU A 147 -10.47 -1.96 11.67
CA GLU A 147 -9.44 -2.13 12.69
C GLU A 147 -8.11 -1.51 12.26
N ILE A 148 -7.70 -1.73 11.01
CA ILE A 148 -6.48 -1.12 10.45
C ILE A 148 -6.61 0.41 10.43
N ILE A 149 -7.73 0.94 9.97
CA ILE A 149 -8.01 2.39 9.97
C ILE A 149 -7.92 2.94 11.40
N ALA A 150 -8.56 2.30 12.37
CA ALA A 150 -8.53 2.73 13.77
C ALA A 150 -7.11 2.79 14.35
N LYS A 151 -6.22 1.84 13.96
CA LYS A 151 -4.83 1.79 14.41
C LYS A 151 -3.90 2.78 13.71
N THR A 152 -4.30 3.36 12.58
CA THR A 152 -3.43 4.19 11.74
C THR A 152 -3.88 5.64 11.61
N THR A 153 -5.12 5.96 11.97
CA THR A 153 -5.73 7.27 11.73
C THR A 153 -5.04 8.44 12.48
N ASP A 154 -4.26 8.15 13.50
CA ASP A 154 -3.54 9.15 14.29
C ASP A 154 -2.24 9.65 13.62
N PHE A 155 -1.71 8.95 12.59
CA PHE A 155 -0.44 9.31 11.97
C PHE A 155 -0.43 9.34 10.44
N VAL A 156 -1.37 8.65 9.75
CA VAL A 156 -1.43 8.72 8.28
C VAL A 156 -2.20 9.95 7.80
N ASP A 157 -1.90 10.41 6.60
CA ASP A 157 -2.53 11.61 6.02
C ASP A 157 -3.80 11.30 5.21
N GLY A 158 -4.05 10.01 4.94
CA GLY A 158 -5.24 9.54 4.23
C GLY A 158 -5.19 8.06 3.89
N TYR A 159 -6.19 7.63 3.17
CA TYR A 159 -6.35 6.23 2.76
C TYR A 159 -6.62 6.10 1.28
N TYR A 160 -6.14 5.03 0.67
CA TYR A 160 -6.63 4.55 -0.61
C TYR A 160 -7.16 3.13 -0.48
N PHE A 161 -8.15 2.79 -1.28
CA PHE A 161 -8.86 1.52 -1.18
C PHE A 161 -8.72 0.70 -2.46
N SER A 162 -8.43 -0.59 -2.32
CA SER A 162 -8.43 -1.56 -3.40
C SER A 162 -9.44 -2.66 -3.09
N PHE A 163 -10.51 -2.74 -3.89
CA PHE A 163 -11.58 -3.72 -3.67
C PHE A 163 -11.48 -4.87 -4.68
N PRO A 164 -11.45 -6.14 -4.23
CA PRO A 164 -11.47 -7.27 -5.12
C PRO A 164 -12.83 -7.38 -5.83
N PHE A 165 -12.83 -7.84 -7.07
CA PHE A 165 -14.04 -8.18 -7.83
C PHE A 165 -15.07 -7.03 -7.94
N ASN A 166 -14.61 -5.80 -8.04
CA ASN A 166 -15.44 -4.60 -8.20
C ASN A 166 -16.45 -4.34 -7.04
N ARG A 167 -16.10 -4.74 -5.81
CA ARG A 167 -16.97 -4.62 -4.62
C ARG A 167 -16.88 -3.25 -3.93
N VAL A 168 -16.95 -2.19 -4.72
CA VAL A 168 -16.83 -0.80 -4.23
C VAL A 168 -17.90 -0.44 -3.19
N HIS A 169 -19.04 -1.15 -3.17
CA HIS A 169 -20.09 -0.95 -2.17
C HIS A 169 -19.59 -1.15 -0.72
N MET A 170 -18.53 -1.93 -0.51
CA MET A 170 -17.91 -2.12 0.81
C MET A 170 -17.37 -0.79 1.39
N LEU A 171 -16.97 0.16 0.52
CA LEU A 171 -16.45 1.45 0.97
C LEU A 171 -17.42 2.17 1.91
N LYS A 172 -18.71 2.23 1.54
CA LYS A 172 -19.74 2.88 2.38
C LYS A 172 -19.81 2.26 3.78
N LYS A 173 -19.65 0.94 3.87
CA LYS A 173 -19.65 0.22 5.15
C LYS A 173 -18.37 0.48 5.93
N ILE A 174 -17.21 0.58 5.28
CA ILE A 174 -15.92 0.82 5.96
C ILE A 174 -15.85 2.22 6.55
N ILE A 175 -16.19 3.28 5.76
CA ILE A 175 -16.05 4.68 6.16
C ILE A 175 -17.34 5.26 6.77
N GLY A 176 -18.49 4.63 6.54
CA GLY A 176 -19.76 5.07 7.08
C GLY A 176 -19.77 4.97 8.61
N LYS A 177 -20.20 6.01 9.30
CA LYS A 177 -20.58 5.90 10.71
C LYS A 177 -21.72 4.89 10.78
N ASN A 178 -21.63 3.90 11.68
CA ASN A 178 -22.80 3.12 12.05
C ASN A 178 -23.84 4.12 12.58
N ASN A 179 -24.88 4.39 11.79
CA ASN A 179 -26.08 5.02 12.36
C ASN A 179 -26.65 3.97 13.33
N GLN A 180 -26.29 4.11 14.60
CA GLN A 180 -27.04 3.52 15.71
C GLN A 180 -28.30 4.35 15.93
#